data_85e785f8a52677f1ba1c0f6495142777
#
_entry.id   85e785f8a52677f1ba1c0f6495142777
#
_cell.length_a   1.000
_cell.length_b   1.000
_cell.length_c   1.000
_cell.angle_alpha   90.00
_cell.angle_beta   90.00
_cell.angle_gamma   90.00
#
_symmetry.space_group_name_H-M   'P 1'
#
loop_
_entity.id
_entity.type
_entity.pdbx_description
1 polymer ?
#
loop_
_entity_poly.entity_id
_entity_poly.type
_entity_poly.pdbx_seq_one_letter_code
_entity_poly.pdbx_strand_id
1 'polypeptide(L)'
;MSTPDPVDPAQFAGTYYEQGSVKQFFSIGLVNTTATYSLNANGSIKVENSGNYFFNGGPQSSIVGSAVPVNADNTALNVGFFGQAPSATPPGNYTILAHAPDYNWVIVSDPTGNSGYILTRNQTITPQEYQQLLAQARALGIRGPITPTIQYGA
;
A
#
# COMPACT_ATOMS: atom_id res chain seq x y z
N MET A 1 -7.44 15.39 14.57
CA MET A 1 -6.89 14.56 13.48
C MET A 1 -7.72 14.82 12.23
N SER A 2 -7.08 15.18 11.14
CA SER A 2 -7.80 15.46 9.90
C SER A 2 -8.30 14.17 9.26
N THR A 3 -9.44 14.26 8.58
CA THR A 3 -9.98 13.17 7.78
C THR A 3 -9.10 12.98 6.54
N PRO A 4 -8.79 11.74 6.14
CA PRO A 4 -8.08 11.52 4.89
C PRO A 4 -8.83 12.10 3.70
N ASP A 5 -8.10 12.57 2.68
CA ASP A 5 -8.73 13.04 1.45
C ASP A 5 -9.44 11.88 0.75
N PRO A 6 -10.61 12.12 0.14
CA PRO A 6 -11.29 11.07 -0.61
C PRO A 6 -10.40 10.48 -1.69
N VAL A 7 -10.63 9.20 -1.99
CA VAL A 7 -9.87 8.45 -3.00
C VAL A 7 -10.76 8.21 -4.21
N ASP A 8 -10.27 8.58 -5.39
CA ASP A 8 -10.87 8.20 -6.67
C ASP A 8 -10.27 6.86 -7.09
N PRO A 9 -11.03 5.76 -7.09
CA PRO A 9 -10.49 4.44 -7.42
C PRO A 9 -9.82 4.38 -8.80
N ALA A 10 -10.35 5.12 -9.77
CA ALA A 10 -9.78 5.13 -11.13
C ALA A 10 -8.40 5.78 -11.15
N GLN A 11 -8.19 6.83 -10.38
CA GLN A 11 -6.88 7.49 -10.28
C GLN A 11 -5.92 6.72 -9.38
N PHE A 12 -6.47 6.07 -8.35
CA PHE A 12 -5.67 5.25 -7.43
C PHE A 12 -5.10 4.01 -8.13
N ALA A 13 -5.82 3.46 -9.11
CA ALA A 13 -5.42 2.25 -9.82
C ALA A 13 -4.04 2.41 -10.49
N GLY A 14 -3.32 1.29 -10.62
CA GLY A 14 -2.00 1.24 -11.23
C GLY A 14 -0.97 0.59 -10.33
N THR A 15 0.29 0.66 -10.73
CA THR A 15 1.39 0.05 -10.00
C THR A 15 2.11 1.08 -9.13
N TYR A 16 2.37 0.69 -7.89
CA TYR A 16 3.17 1.44 -6.93
C TYR A 16 4.36 0.61 -6.50
N TYR A 17 5.45 1.29 -6.18
CA TYR A 17 6.65 0.67 -5.62
C TYR A 17 6.71 0.96 -4.13
N GLU A 18 6.91 -0.08 -3.32
CA GLU A 18 7.04 0.08 -1.88
C GLU A 18 8.41 0.66 -1.56
N GLN A 19 8.43 1.79 -0.87
CA GLN A 19 9.68 2.43 -0.45
C GLN A 19 10.02 2.15 1.00
N GLY A 20 9.03 1.84 1.80
CA GLY A 20 9.20 1.45 3.19
C GLY A 20 7.92 0.86 3.74
N SER A 21 8.05 0.05 4.78
CA SER A 21 6.88 -0.58 5.40
C SER A 21 7.20 -1.06 6.81
N VAL A 22 6.14 -1.26 7.59
CA VAL A 22 6.22 -2.06 8.80
C VAL A 22 6.26 -3.52 8.36
N LYS A 23 7.42 -4.15 8.49
CA LYS A 23 7.62 -5.50 7.94
C LYS A 23 6.84 -6.53 8.74
N GLN A 24 6.16 -7.42 8.00
CA GLN A 24 5.54 -8.61 8.54
C GLN A 24 6.50 -9.79 8.32
N PHE A 25 6.33 -10.87 9.08
CA PHE A 25 7.25 -12.00 8.96
C PHE A 25 7.33 -12.54 7.53
N PHE A 26 6.23 -12.48 6.78
CA PHE A 26 6.18 -12.96 5.40
C PHE A 26 6.80 -11.99 4.39
N SER A 27 7.04 -10.73 4.78
CA SER A 27 7.62 -9.73 3.89
C SER A 27 9.09 -9.43 4.20
N ILE A 28 9.64 -10.00 5.26
CA ILE A 28 11.06 -9.84 5.58
C ILE A 28 11.89 -10.48 4.48
N GLY A 29 12.86 -9.73 3.96
CA GLY A 29 13.73 -10.20 2.90
C GLY A 29 13.22 -9.93 1.49
N LEU A 30 12.01 -9.38 1.33
CA LEU A 30 11.51 -8.99 0.01
C LEU A 30 12.17 -7.70 -0.47
N VAL A 31 12.59 -7.70 -1.71
CA VAL A 31 13.09 -6.53 -2.43
C VAL A 31 12.25 -6.33 -3.68
N ASN A 32 12.31 -5.17 -4.28
CA ASN A 32 11.52 -4.82 -5.47
C ASN A 32 10.02 -4.99 -5.25
N THR A 33 9.54 -4.76 -4.05
CA THR A 33 8.14 -4.97 -3.71
C THR A 33 7.27 -3.95 -4.43
N THR A 34 6.21 -4.45 -5.07
CA THR A 34 5.23 -3.63 -5.78
C THR A 34 3.83 -3.97 -5.31
N ALA A 35 2.93 -2.99 -5.44
CA ALA A 35 1.50 -3.16 -5.23
C ALA A 35 0.78 -2.63 -6.46
N THR A 36 0.00 -3.48 -7.11
CA THR A 36 -0.77 -3.10 -8.30
C THR A 36 -2.25 -3.20 -7.99
N TYR A 37 -2.96 -2.11 -8.24
CA TYR A 37 -4.40 -2.02 -8.02
C TYR A 37 -5.11 -1.86 -9.34
N SER A 38 -6.17 -2.64 -9.56
CA SER A 38 -6.96 -2.61 -10.78
C SER A 38 -8.44 -2.62 -10.43
N LEU A 39 -9.25 -1.86 -11.19
CA LEU A 39 -10.69 -1.89 -10.99
C LEU A 39 -11.30 -3.10 -11.68
N ASN A 40 -12.12 -3.85 -10.94
CA ASN A 40 -12.93 -4.91 -11.50
C ASN A 40 -14.26 -4.36 -12.03
N ALA A 41 -14.91 -5.12 -12.90
CA ALA A 41 -16.18 -4.71 -13.48
C ALA A 41 -17.28 -4.48 -12.43
N ASN A 42 -17.20 -5.18 -11.30
CA ASN A 42 -18.18 -5.05 -10.22
C ASN A 42 -17.89 -3.91 -9.23
N GLY A 43 -16.87 -3.08 -9.50
CA GLY A 43 -16.49 -1.97 -8.63
C GLY A 43 -15.52 -2.32 -7.52
N SER A 44 -15.19 -3.60 -7.33
CA SER A 44 -14.14 -3.98 -6.40
C SER A 44 -12.75 -3.70 -6.99
N ILE A 45 -11.71 -3.78 -6.16
CA ILE A 45 -10.35 -3.50 -6.57
C ILE A 45 -9.53 -4.78 -6.47
N LYS A 46 -8.91 -5.18 -7.59
CA LYS A 46 -7.94 -6.26 -7.56
C LYS A 46 -6.64 -5.73 -6.99
N VAL A 47 -6.07 -6.47 -6.04
CA VAL A 47 -4.79 -6.12 -5.39
C VAL A 47 -3.78 -7.20 -5.72
N GLU A 48 -2.66 -6.80 -6.28
CA GLU A 48 -1.57 -7.74 -6.58
C GLU A 48 -0.28 -7.21 -5.96
N ASN A 49 0.26 -7.94 -4.98
CA ASN A 49 1.53 -7.63 -4.35
C ASN A 49 2.59 -8.60 -4.84
N SER A 50 3.74 -8.09 -5.25
CA SER A 50 4.83 -8.93 -5.70
C SER A 50 6.18 -8.38 -5.26
N GLY A 51 7.21 -9.22 -5.34
CA GLY A 51 8.58 -8.85 -5.03
C GLY A 51 9.51 -10.03 -5.24
N ASN A 52 10.79 -9.80 -5.01
CA ASN A 52 11.82 -10.83 -5.09
C ASN A 52 12.37 -11.07 -3.68
N TYR A 53 12.65 -12.35 -3.36
CA TYR A 53 13.30 -12.64 -2.09
C TYR A 53 14.81 -12.43 -2.19
N PHE A 54 15.35 -11.68 -1.24
CA PHE A 54 16.76 -11.47 -0.90
C PHE A 54 17.59 -10.68 -1.89
N PHE A 55 17.34 -10.76 -3.20
CA PHE A 55 18.17 -10.07 -4.19
C PHE A 55 17.39 -9.83 -5.47
N ASN A 56 17.89 -8.88 -6.27
CA ASN A 56 17.30 -8.59 -7.58
C ASN A 56 17.39 -9.84 -8.48
N GLY A 57 16.24 -10.27 -8.99
CA GLY A 57 16.16 -11.53 -9.74
C GLY A 57 16.03 -12.76 -8.88
N GLY A 58 15.92 -12.62 -7.56
CA GLY A 58 15.67 -13.74 -6.66
C GLY A 58 14.28 -14.35 -6.81
N PRO A 59 13.98 -15.40 -6.03
CA PRO A 59 12.68 -16.07 -6.13
C PRO A 59 11.53 -15.06 -6.01
N GLN A 60 10.56 -15.17 -6.90
CA GLN A 60 9.44 -14.23 -6.96
C GLN A 60 8.35 -14.64 -5.98
N SER A 61 7.82 -13.65 -5.26
CA SER A 61 6.61 -13.78 -4.44
C SER A 61 5.50 -12.96 -5.08
N SER A 62 4.31 -13.53 -5.17
CA SER A 62 3.14 -12.81 -5.70
C SER A 62 1.89 -13.27 -4.97
N ILE A 63 1.09 -12.30 -4.49
CA ILE A 63 -0.18 -12.57 -3.82
C ILE A 63 -1.24 -11.70 -4.47
N VAL A 64 -2.36 -12.32 -4.84
CA VAL A 64 -3.49 -11.61 -5.44
C VAL A 64 -4.66 -11.62 -4.48
N GLY A 65 -5.29 -10.46 -4.29
CA GLY A 65 -6.45 -10.31 -3.46
C GLY A 65 -7.51 -9.42 -4.09
N SER A 66 -8.60 -9.25 -3.38
CA SER A 66 -9.69 -8.36 -3.77
C SER A 66 -10.00 -7.43 -2.62
N ALA A 67 -10.30 -6.17 -2.92
CA ALA A 67 -10.63 -5.16 -1.93
C ALA A 67 -11.98 -4.53 -2.26
N VAL A 68 -12.76 -4.25 -1.22
CA VAL A 68 -14.01 -3.51 -1.36
C VAL A 68 -13.99 -2.30 -0.43
N PRO A 69 -14.46 -1.12 -0.89
CA PRO A 69 -14.59 0.04 -0.02
C PRO A 69 -15.63 -0.23 1.07
N VAL A 70 -15.34 0.26 2.28
CA VAL A 70 -16.27 0.15 3.41
C VAL A 70 -16.75 1.52 3.88
N ASN A 71 -16.33 2.60 3.21
CA ASN A 71 -16.83 3.95 3.46
C ASN A 71 -17.05 4.70 2.15
N ALA A 72 -17.75 5.83 2.23
CA ALA A 72 -18.13 6.60 1.04
C ALA A 72 -16.94 7.26 0.35
N ASP A 73 -15.87 7.56 1.09
CA ASP A 73 -14.69 8.27 0.58
C ASP A 73 -13.66 7.31 -0.05
N ASN A 74 -13.88 6.01 0.01
CA ASN A 74 -12.97 4.97 -0.49
C ASN A 74 -11.59 5.01 0.18
N THR A 75 -11.51 5.56 1.40
CA THR A 75 -10.26 5.60 2.18
C THR A 75 -10.11 4.39 3.09
N ALA A 76 -11.19 3.67 3.34
CA ALA A 76 -11.16 2.44 4.13
C ALA A 76 -11.64 1.29 3.25
N LEU A 77 -10.85 0.23 3.20
CA LEU A 77 -11.12 -0.94 2.37
C LEU A 77 -11.05 -2.19 3.23
N ASN A 78 -11.72 -3.24 2.78
CA ASN A 78 -11.54 -4.57 3.33
C ASN A 78 -10.91 -5.43 2.25
N VAL A 79 -9.75 -6.01 2.53
CA VAL A 79 -8.97 -6.78 1.57
C VAL A 79 -9.00 -8.25 1.97
N GLY A 80 -9.36 -9.11 1.05
CA GLY A 80 -9.29 -10.56 1.21
C GLY A 80 -8.35 -11.16 0.17
N PHE A 81 -7.59 -12.18 0.59
CA PHE A 81 -6.64 -12.88 -0.27
C PHE A 81 -7.08 -14.33 -0.48
N PHE A 82 -6.41 -15.03 -1.37
CA PHE A 82 -6.62 -16.46 -1.64
C PHE A 82 -8.05 -16.80 -2.05
N GLY A 83 -8.67 -15.91 -2.85
CA GLY A 83 -10.01 -16.14 -3.37
C GLY A 83 -11.15 -15.83 -2.42
N GLN A 84 -10.85 -15.35 -1.22
CA GLN A 84 -11.89 -14.92 -0.28
C GLN A 84 -12.53 -13.63 -0.75
N ALA A 85 -13.85 -13.58 -0.77
CA ALA A 85 -14.59 -12.36 -1.06
C ALA A 85 -14.66 -11.52 0.22
N PRO A 86 -14.08 -10.31 0.23
CA PRO A 86 -14.15 -9.46 1.42
C PRO A 86 -15.56 -8.92 1.63
N SER A 87 -15.95 -8.76 2.89
CA SER A 87 -17.23 -8.15 3.22
C SER A 87 -17.09 -6.64 3.31
N ALA A 88 -18.13 -5.90 2.91
CA ALA A 88 -18.13 -4.44 2.97
C ALA A 88 -18.49 -3.92 4.38
N THR A 89 -17.86 -4.49 5.41
CA THR A 89 -18.14 -4.17 6.83
C THR A 89 -17.08 -3.24 7.40
N PRO A 90 -17.44 -2.03 7.85
CA PRO A 90 -16.49 -1.13 8.51
C PRO A 90 -15.92 -1.75 9.80
N PRO A 91 -14.71 -1.36 10.24
CA PRO A 91 -13.86 -0.33 9.63
C PRO A 91 -12.93 -0.84 8.53
N GLY A 92 -13.00 -2.12 8.15
CA GLY A 92 -12.08 -2.71 7.20
C GLY A 92 -10.72 -3.03 7.80
N ASN A 93 -9.77 -3.44 6.95
CA ASN A 93 -8.43 -3.79 7.39
C ASN A 93 -7.33 -3.04 6.61
N TYR A 94 -7.72 -2.07 5.78
CA TYR A 94 -6.80 -1.36 4.90
C TYR A 94 -7.25 0.09 4.83
N THR A 95 -6.41 1.00 5.30
CA THR A 95 -6.75 2.42 5.39
C THR A 95 -5.76 3.24 4.57
N ILE A 96 -6.26 4.00 3.61
CA ILE A 96 -5.45 4.95 2.85
C ILE A 96 -5.41 6.24 3.65
N LEU A 97 -4.29 6.47 4.33
CA LEU A 97 -4.16 7.61 5.26
C LEU A 97 -3.98 8.93 4.52
N ALA A 98 -3.26 8.92 3.41
CA ALA A 98 -3.01 10.10 2.61
C ALA A 98 -2.53 9.70 1.24
N HIS A 99 -2.67 10.62 0.28
CA HIS A 99 -2.15 10.46 -1.07
C HIS A 99 -1.81 11.82 -1.65
N ALA A 100 -0.90 11.85 -2.64
CA ALA A 100 -0.64 13.05 -3.40
C ALA A 100 -1.87 13.41 -4.25
N PRO A 101 -2.06 14.69 -4.61
CA PRO A 101 -3.18 15.07 -5.48
C PRO A 101 -3.18 14.32 -6.82
N ASP A 102 -2.00 14.00 -7.35
CA ASP A 102 -1.84 13.24 -8.59
C ASP A 102 -1.61 11.74 -8.34
N TYR A 103 -1.76 11.27 -7.10
CA TYR A 103 -1.52 9.89 -6.70
C TYR A 103 -0.09 9.41 -6.95
N ASN A 104 0.88 10.33 -6.98
CA ASN A 104 2.28 9.98 -7.17
C ASN A 104 2.83 9.20 -5.97
N TRP A 105 2.27 9.41 -4.80
CA TRP A 105 2.56 8.62 -3.60
C TRP A 105 1.28 8.38 -2.80
N VAL A 106 1.29 7.29 -2.04
CA VAL A 106 0.17 6.89 -1.17
C VAL A 106 0.76 6.33 0.13
N ILE A 107 0.17 6.67 1.26
CA ILE A 107 0.53 6.12 2.57
C ILE A 107 -0.67 5.32 3.08
N VAL A 108 -0.42 4.06 3.39
CA VAL A 108 -1.45 3.09 3.74
C VAL A 108 -1.14 2.47 5.10
N SER A 109 -2.17 2.17 5.85
CA SER A 109 -2.07 1.49 7.14
C SER A 109 -3.31 0.62 7.36
N ASP A 110 -3.65 0.37 8.59
CA ASP A 110 -4.88 -0.25 9.04
C ASP A 110 -5.47 0.63 10.16
N PRO A 111 -6.70 0.35 10.63
CA PRO A 111 -7.33 1.19 11.66
C PRO A 111 -6.55 1.27 12.97
N THR A 112 -5.67 0.32 13.27
CA THR A 112 -4.87 0.33 14.51
C THR A 112 -3.55 1.09 14.37
N GLY A 113 -3.07 1.29 13.14
CA GLY A 113 -1.75 1.90 12.91
C GLY A 113 -0.58 0.94 13.08
N ASN A 114 -0.84 -0.36 13.26
CA ASN A 114 0.21 -1.35 13.47
C ASN A 114 0.89 -1.81 12.18
N SER A 115 0.26 -1.59 11.03
CA SER A 115 0.87 -1.81 9.73
C SER A 115 1.14 -0.47 9.06
N GLY A 116 1.91 -0.49 7.99
CA GLY A 116 2.15 0.73 7.24
C GLY A 116 2.97 0.49 5.99
N TYR A 117 2.62 1.22 4.93
CA TYR A 117 3.27 1.11 3.64
C TYR A 117 3.41 2.50 3.04
N ILE A 118 4.62 2.81 2.56
CA ILE A 118 4.90 4.01 1.77
C ILE A 118 5.06 3.56 0.33
N LEU A 119 4.15 3.96 -0.52
CA LEU A 119 4.06 3.54 -1.91
C LEU A 119 4.25 4.74 -2.83
N THR A 120 5.01 4.56 -3.91
CA THR A 120 5.27 5.62 -4.89
C THR A 120 5.13 5.09 -6.31
N ARG A 121 4.75 5.98 -7.24
CA ARG A 121 4.71 5.63 -8.67
C ARG A 121 6.10 5.42 -9.25
N ASN A 122 7.08 6.18 -8.75
CA ASN A 122 8.47 6.03 -9.18
C ASN A 122 9.14 4.91 -8.41
N GLN A 123 9.88 4.06 -9.10
CA GLN A 123 10.57 2.94 -8.47
C GLN A 123 11.64 3.42 -7.50
N THR A 124 12.35 4.49 -7.85
CA THR A 124 13.36 5.08 -6.96
C THR A 124 12.97 6.51 -6.64
N ILE A 125 13.19 6.89 -5.37
CA ILE A 125 12.97 8.26 -4.89
C ILE A 125 14.24 8.73 -4.20
N THR A 126 14.37 10.06 -4.01
CA THR A 126 15.52 10.60 -3.31
C THR A 126 15.43 10.28 -1.82
N PRO A 127 16.56 10.23 -1.09
CA PRO A 127 16.53 10.08 0.37
C PRO A 127 15.72 11.17 1.05
N GLN A 128 15.73 12.38 0.51
CA GLN A 128 14.98 13.50 1.04
C GLN A 128 13.47 13.27 0.90
N GLU A 129 13.01 12.80 -0.27
CA GLU A 129 11.60 12.45 -0.47
C GLU A 129 11.18 11.34 0.48
N TYR A 130 12.02 10.33 0.65
CA TYR A 130 11.73 9.24 1.58
C TYR A 130 11.56 9.76 3.01
N GLN A 131 12.43 10.64 3.48
CA GLN A 131 12.36 11.20 4.83
C GLN A 131 11.09 12.03 5.02
N GLN A 132 10.67 12.77 3.99
CA GLN A 132 9.43 13.55 4.05
C GLN A 132 8.21 12.62 4.17
N LEU A 133 8.16 11.55 3.38
CA LEU A 133 7.06 10.59 3.44
C LEU A 133 7.06 9.82 4.76
N LEU A 134 8.24 9.48 5.28
CA LEU A 134 8.38 8.81 6.56
C LEU A 134 7.84 9.68 7.70
N ALA A 135 8.21 10.96 7.72
CA ALA A 135 7.73 11.90 8.73
C ALA A 135 6.21 12.05 8.66
N GLN A 136 5.66 12.11 7.44
CA GLN A 136 4.23 12.21 7.24
C GLN A 136 3.50 10.95 7.72
N ALA A 137 4.05 9.78 7.43
CA ALA A 137 3.49 8.51 7.89
C ALA A 137 3.41 8.45 9.42
N ARG A 138 4.46 8.90 10.10
CA ARG A 138 4.48 8.98 11.57
C ARG A 138 3.42 9.94 12.09
N ALA A 139 3.30 11.12 11.47
CA ALA A 139 2.30 12.12 11.85
C ALA A 139 0.88 11.62 11.65
N LEU A 140 0.66 10.73 10.69
CA LEU A 140 -0.65 10.17 10.37
C LEU A 140 -1.05 8.99 11.27
N GLY A 141 -0.15 8.50 12.13
CA GLY A 141 -0.49 7.53 13.14
C GLY A 141 0.05 6.12 12.92
N ILE A 142 0.94 5.90 11.98
CA ILE A 142 1.62 4.60 11.85
C ILE A 142 2.58 4.46 13.03
N ARG A 143 2.35 3.43 13.86
CA ARG A 143 3.05 3.25 15.13
C ARG A 143 4.20 2.27 15.08
N GLY A 144 4.14 1.29 14.15
CA GLY A 144 5.19 0.30 14.03
C GLY A 144 6.46 0.86 13.41
N PRO A 145 7.60 0.16 13.55
CA PRO A 145 8.84 0.60 12.93
C PRO A 145 8.77 0.44 11.41
N ILE A 146 8.99 1.55 10.69
CA ILE A 146 9.03 1.54 9.23
C ILE A 146 10.46 1.35 8.79
N THR A 147 10.73 0.29 8.03
CA THR A 147 12.05 0.02 7.48
C THR A 147 12.05 0.23 5.98
N PRO A 148 13.16 0.73 5.40
CA PRO A 148 13.25 0.92 3.96
C PRO A 148 13.10 -0.41 3.21
N THR A 149 12.44 -0.36 2.06
CA THR A 149 12.35 -1.48 1.12
C THR A 149 13.33 -1.22 0.00
N ILE A 150 14.17 -2.19 -0.33
CA ILE A 150 15.17 -2.04 -1.37
C ILE A 150 14.48 -2.16 -2.73
N GLN A 151 14.69 -1.15 -3.58
CA GLN A 151 14.24 -1.13 -4.96
C GLN A 151 15.47 -1.04 -5.85
N TYR A 152 15.68 -2.07 -6.66
CA TYR A 152 16.77 -2.08 -7.64
C TYR A 152 16.25 -1.40 -8.90
N GLY A 153 16.71 -0.19 -9.18
CA GLY A 153 16.34 0.53 -10.38
C GLY A 153 16.78 -0.21 -11.65
N ALA A 154 16.08 0.10 -12.75
CA ALA A 154 16.42 -0.46 -14.07
C ALA A 154 17.77 0.06 -14.58
#